data_c925545aa71f17ebfecb5401a5656c46
#
_entry.id   c925545aa71f17ebfecb5401a5656c46
#
_cell.length_a   1.000
_cell.length_b   1.000
_cell.length_c   1.000
_cell.angle_alpha   90.00
_cell.angle_beta   90.00
_cell.angle_gamma   90.00
#
_symmetry.space_group_name_H-M   'P 1'
#
loop_
_entity.id
_entity.type
_entity.pdbx_description
1 polymer ?
#
loop_
_entity_poly.entity_id
_entity_poly.type
_entity_poly.pdbx_seq_one_letter_code
_entity_poly.pdbx_strand_id
1 'polypeptide(L)'
;MALLASIYALRIAGLFLILPVFALFAGELAGHTPLLIGLALGAYGLTQALLQIPFGWLSDHYGRKPVIAGGLLLFALGSVIAATASHIGIMILGRAVQGAGAIAAAIMATVADLTREEQRAKAMAAVGMTIGGTFVLSLVVGPLLHGLIGVPGIFWLTGALAIVAIGALYRFLPTPVRVAAGRRDLRRDFGRILRNRQLLALDAGIFVLHLVMTAMFVVLPLIIVRELGLAGADHWAIYLPVMLVGFLAMVPFLVLANRRHRHRAVMAGAIAVLALAQLLLVFGQQSLYGLVIGLTLFFAAFSLLEAQLPSLVSRLAPAANKGAAIGVYSSAQFLGAFAGGTLGGLLHGVAGFDAVFWMAAGMLVLWLVLVLTLPEPQLLASHQINVGNQSPGQAARLAERLSRVPGVAEAVVVAEEGMAYLKIDARVLDKKHLEQFGSSV
;
A
#
# COMPACT_ATOMS: atom_id res chain seq x y z
N MET A 1 -17.16 9.41 5.89
CA MET A 1 -16.37 8.35 5.23
C MET A 1 -15.82 8.80 3.88
N ALA A 2 -16.66 9.27 2.96
CA ALA A 2 -16.21 9.73 1.63
C ALA A 2 -15.06 10.76 1.71
N LEU A 3 -15.14 11.77 2.57
CA LEU A 3 -14.10 12.77 2.75
C LEU A 3 -12.73 12.17 3.12
N LEU A 4 -12.67 11.23 4.07
CA LEU A 4 -11.40 10.59 4.46
C LEU A 4 -10.83 9.73 3.32
N ALA A 5 -11.69 9.03 2.58
CA ALA A 5 -11.29 8.29 1.39
C ALA A 5 -10.76 9.24 0.30
N SER A 6 -11.42 10.41 0.07
CA SER A 6 -10.94 11.41 -0.89
C SER A 6 -9.62 12.05 -0.47
N ILE A 7 -9.41 12.36 0.81
CA ILE A 7 -8.12 12.87 1.32
C ILE A 7 -7.02 11.83 1.10
N TYR A 8 -7.33 10.56 1.33
CA TYR A 8 -6.36 9.49 1.10
C TYR A 8 -6.08 9.28 -0.39
N ALA A 9 -7.14 9.30 -1.23
CA ALA A 9 -7.01 9.24 -2.68
C ALA A 9 -6.14 10.37 -3.23
N LEU A 10 -6.38 11.61 -2.80
CA LEU A 10 -5.57 12.76 -3.19
C LEU A 10 -4.07 12.55 -2.90
N ARG A 11 -3.77 12.00 -1.72
CA ARG A 11 -2.41 11.74 -1.34
C ARG A 11 -1.74 10.64 -2.18
N ILE A 12 -2.48 9.58 -2.45
CA ILE A 12 -2.04 8.49 -3.33
C ILE A 12 -1.90 8.99 -4.78
N ALA A 13 -2.82 9.84 -5.24
CA ALA A 13 -2.72 10.49 -6.55
C ALA A 13 -1.44 11.33 -6.68
N GLY A 14 -1.05 12.08 -5.64
CA GLY A 14 0.20 12.85 -5.64
C GLY A 14 1.48 11.99 -5.77
N LEU A 15 1.40 10.70 -5.40
CA LEU A 15 2.49 9.75 -5.66
C LEU A 15 2.45 9.23 -7.10
N PHE A 16 1.28 8.79 -7.56
CA PHE A 16 1.15 8.00 -8.78
C PHE A 16 0.90 8.80 -10.06
N LEU A 17 0.36 10.04 -9.99
CA LEU A 17 0.12 10.88 -11.17
C LEU A 17 1.41 11.20 -11.93
N ILE A 18 2.50 11.39 -11.22
CA ILE A 18 3.80 11.72 -11.83
C ILE A 18 4.55 10.47 -12.31
N LEU A 19 4.23 9.28 -11.79
CA LEU A 19 4.98 8.06 -12.03
C LEU A 19 5.21 7.77 -13.54
N PRO A 20 4.17 7.87 -14.40
CA PRO A 20 4.31 7.57 -15.83
C PRO A 20 5.04 8.64 -16.64
N VAL A 21 5.35 9.81 -16.07
CA VAL A 21 5.92 10.96 -16.81
C VAL A 21 7.14 11.58 -16.10
N PHE A 22 7.40 11.17 -14.86
CA PHE A 22 8.42 11.80 -14.01
C PHE A 22 9.83 11.69 -14.59
N ALA A 23 10.21 10.52 -15.09
CA ALA A 23 11.56 10.28 -15.61
C ALA A 23 11.86 11.17 -16.82
N LEU A 24 10.87 11.46 -17.67
CA LEU A 24 11.00 12.38 -18.81
C LEU A 24 11.31 13.79 -18.33
N PHE A 25 10.47 14.32 -17.45
CA PHE A 25 10.62 15.67 -16.89
C PHE A 25 11.92 15.82 -16.06
N ALA A 26 12.25 14.83 -15.22
CA ALA A 26 13.42 14.91 -14.36
C ALA A 26 14.73 14.88 -15.16
N GLY A 27 14.72 14.34 -16.39
CA GLY A 27 15.82 14.41 -17.33
C GLY A 27 16.10 15.81 -17.89
N GLU A 28 15.18 16.77 -17.70
CA GLU A 28 15.37 18.17 -18.11
C GLU A 28 15.93 19.05 -16.98
N LEU A 29 15.95 18.57 -15.73
CA LEU A 29 16.42 19.32 -14.57
C LEU A 29 17.95 19.42 -14.55
N ALA A 30 18.47 20.57 -14.13
CA ALA A 30 19.91 20.75 -13.96
C ALA A 30 20.50 19.73 -12.97
N GLY A 31 21.67 19.19 -13.28
CA GLY A 31 22.39 18.24 -12.43
C GLY A 31 21.77 16.84 -12.39
N HIS A 32 20.85 16.51 -13.30
CA HIS A 32 20.26 15.17 -13.35
C HIS A 32 21.28 14.08 -13.71
N THR A 33 21.10 12.92 -13.13
CA THR A 33 21.71 11.66 -13.53
C THR A 33 20.65 10.57 -13.40
N PRO A 34 20.75 9.44 -14.08
CA PRO A 34 19.77 8.35 -13.91
C PRO A 34 19.57 7.93 -12.46
N LEU A 35 20.64 7.86 -11.68
CA LEU A 35 20.58 7.57 -10.24
C LEU A 35 19.78 8.64 -9.48
N LEU A 36 20.03 9.92 -9.72
CA LEU A 36 19.33 11.02 -9.03
C LEU A 36 17.86 11.12 -9.44
N ILE A 37 17.53 10.79 -10.70
CA ILE A 37 16.12 10.67 -11.15
C ILE A 37 15.42 9.55 -10.37
N GLY A 38 16.04 8.38 -10.28
CA GLY A 38 15.49 7.27 -9.50
C GLY A 38 15.38 7.59 -8.01
N LEU A 39 16.38 8.27 -7.45
CA LEU A 39 16.36 8.74 -6.07
C LEU A 39 15.22 9.76 -5.82
N ALA A 40 14.99 10.70 -6.74
CA ALA A 40 13.88 11.66 -6.63
C ALA A 40 12.51 10.97 -6.64
N LEU A 41 12.37 9.92 -7.47
CA LEU A 41 11.16 9.10 -7.49
C LEU A 41 10.97 8.35 -6.17
N GLY A 42 12.03 7.76 -5.64
CA GLY A 42 12.02 6.96 -4.41
C GLY A 42 11.97 7.78 -3.11
N ALA A 43 12.49 9.02 -3.08
CA ALA A 43 12.64 9.82 -1.86
C ALA A 43 11.32 10.02 -1.09
N TYR A 44 10.20 10.16 -1.79
CA TYR A 44 8.87 10.15 -1.20
C TYR A 44 8.62 8.87 -0.39
N GLY A 45 8.94 7.71 -0.97
CA GLY A 45 8.77 6.41 -0.32
C GLY A 45 9.61 6.29 0.94
N LEU A 46 10.87 6.73 0.92
CA LEU A 46 11.76 6.66 2.08
C LEU A 46 11.18 7.42 3.29
N THR A 47 10.84 8.68 3.10
CA THR A 47 10.31 9.51 4.19
C THR A 47 8.93 9.03 4.65
N GLN A 48 8.08 8.56 3.74
CA GLN A 48 6.81 7.92 4.06
C GLN A 48 7.00 6.68 4.94
N ALA A 49 7.93 5.79 4.57
CA ALA A 49 8.20 4.56 5.32
C ALA A 49 8.69 4.86 6.76
N LEU A 50 9.61 5.81 6.89
CA LEU A 50 10.19 6.17 8.18
C LEU A 50 9.19 6.89 9.11
N LEU A 51 8.34 7.74 8.56
CA LEU A 51 7.48 8.62 9.33
C LEU A 51 6.05 8.08 9.53
N GLN A 52 5.65 7.01 8.84
CA GLN A 52 4.30 6.46 8.95
C GLN A 52 3.94 6.01 10.37
N ILE A 53 4.87 5.33 11.04
CA ILE A 53 4.68 4.87 12.43
C ILE A 53 4.69 6.05 13.41
N PRO A 54 5.68 6.98 13.37
CA PRO A 54 5.64 8.22 14.16
C PRO A 54 4.36 9.04 13.99
N PHE A 55 3.87 9.22 12.76
CA PHE A 55 2.62 9.95 12.53
C PHE A 55 1.39 9.24 13.08
N GLY A 56 1.37 7.91 13.05
CA GLY A 56 0.34 7.11 13.72
C GLY A 56 0.32 7.39 15.22
N TRP A 57 1.48 7.31 15.87
CA TRP A 57 1.63 7.61 17.29
C TRP A 57 1.26 9.07 17.64
N LEU A 58 1.74 10.04 16.84
CA LEU A 58 1.37 11.45 17.02
C LEU A 58 -0.14 11.65 16.95
N SER A 59 -0.83 10.95 16.04
CA SER A 59 -2.28 11.08 15.88
C SER A 59 -3.08 10.53 17.05
N ASP A 60 -2.52 9.55 17.78
CA ASP A 60 -3.10 9.04 19.01
C ASP A 60 -2.94 10.04 20.18
N HIS A 61 -1.83 10.78 20.23
CA HIS A 61 -1.51 11.70 21.32
C HIS A 61 -2.08 13.10 21.11
N TYR A 62 -1.87 13.69 19.93
CA TYR A 62 -2.27 15.07 19.64
C TYR A 62 -3.66 15.16 18.98
N GLY A 63 -4.24 14.01 18.60
CA GLY A 63 -5.54 13.92 17.94
C GLY A 63 -5.42 13.79 16.42
N ARG A 64 -6.47 13.20 15.83
CA ARG A 64 -6.51 12.82 14.42
C ARG A 64 -6.41 14.02 13.47
N LYS A 65 -7.28 15.02 13.66
CA LYS A 65 -7.38 16.17 12.75
C LYS A 65 -6.10 17.00 12.66
N PRO A 66 -5.46 17.43 13.77
CA PRO A 66 -4.23 18.24 13.70
C PRO A 66 -3.10 17.51 12.98
N VAL A 67 -2.95 16.20 13.22
CA VAL A 67 -1.89 15.41 12.59
C VAL A 67 -2.16 15.19 11.10
N ILE A 68 -3.41 14.93 10.70
CA ILE A 68 -3.79 14.85 9.28
C ILE A 68 -3.54 16.21 8.61
N ALA A 69 -3.95 17.32 9.21
CA ALA A 69 -3.73 18.66 8.67
C ALA A 69 -2.24 18.99 8.54
N GLY A 70 -1.44 18.70 9.57
CA GLY A 70 0.01 18.89 9.54
C GLY A 70 0.70 18.09 8.43
N GLY A 71 0.30 16.83 8.25
CA GLY A 71 0.81 16.00 7.17
C GLY A 71 0.38 16.46 5.77
N LEU A 72 -0.84 16.97 5.61
CA LEU A 72 -1.28 17.60 4.35
C LEU A 72 -0.52 18.90 4.08
N LEU A 73 -0.20 19.67 5.12
CA LEU A 73 0.60 20.87 4.98
C LEU A 73 2.04 20.55 4.54
N LEU A 74 2.67 19.53 5.12
CA LEU A 74 3.98 19.03 4.65
C LEU A 74 3.90 18.54 3.20
N PHE A 75 2.83 17.83 2.84
CA PHE A 75 2.62 17.41 1.46
C PHE A 75 2.47 18.59 0.51
N ALA A 76 1.70 19.61 0.86
CA ALA A 76 1.56 20.84 0.07
C ALA A 76 2.88 21.60 -0.07
N LEU A 77 3.64 21.74 1.04
CA LEU A 77 4.97 22.37 1.02
C LEU A 77 5.94 21.63 0.11
N GLY A 78 6.01 20.30 0.23
CA GLY A 78 6.83 19.46 -0.64
C GLY A 78 6.41 19.57 -2.11
N SER A 79 5.10 19.68 -2.38
CA SER A 79 4.56 19.89 -3.72
C SER A 79 5.01 21.25 -4.30
N VAL A 80 4.99 22.32 -3.52
CA VAL A 80 5.49 23.66 -3.95
C VAL A 80 6.98 23.59 -4.25
N ILE A 81 7.79 22.98 -3.37
CA ILE A 81 9.23 22.83 -3.59
C ILE A 81 9.50 22.04 -4.90
N ALA A 82 8.77 20.95 -5.12
CA ALA A 82 8.91 20.13 -6.32
C ALA A 82 8.44 20.88 -7.60
N ALA A 83 7.34 21.65 -7.51
CA ALA A 83 6.81 22.42 -8.63
C ALA A 83 7.75 23.54 -9.10
N THR A 84 8.57 24.09 -8.20
CA THR A 84 9.52 25.18 -8.47
C THR A 84 10.95 24.68 -8.70
N ALA A 85 11.16 23.35 -8.70
CA ALA A 85 12.50 22.77 -8.82
C ALA A 85 13.08 22.97 -10.23
N SER A 86 14.21 23.64 -10.34
CA SER A 86 15.05 23.77 -11.54
C SER A 86 16.26 22.82 -11.52
N HIS A 87 16.56 22.23 -10.36
CA HIS A 87 17.70 21.34 -10.13
C HIS A 87 17.22 20.05 -9.47
N ILE A 88 17.79 18.92 -9.85
CA ILE A 88 17.37 17.59 -9.36
C ILE A 88 17.46 17.46 -7.83
N GLY A 89 18.41 18.11 -7.19
CA GLY A 89 18.54 18.12 -5.72
C GLY A 89 17.36 18.80 -5.03
N ILE A 90 16.80 19.88 -5.61
CA ILE A 90 15.60 20.55 -5.09
C ILE A 90 14.38 19.64 -5.28
N MET A 91 14.31 18.94 -6.41
CA MET A 91 13.27 17.95 -6.68
C MET A 91 13.30 16.83 -5.64
N ILE A 92 14.47 16.26 -5.34
CA ILE A 92 14.66 15.23 -4.30
C ILE A 92 14.16 15.74 -2.94
N LEU A 93 14.55 16.96 -2.56
CA LEU A 93 14.08 17.58 -1.31
C LEU A 93 12.56 17.74 -1.29
N GLY A 94 11.97 18.29 -2.37
CA GLY A 94 10.51 18.45 -2.48
C GLY A 94 9.77 17.11 -2.33
N ARG A 95 10.27 16.06 -2.99
CA ARG A 95 9.72 14.71 -2.88
C ARG A 95 9.87 14.11 -1.48
N ALA A 96 11.00 14.33 -0.82
CA ALA A 96 11.21 13.89 0.56
C ALA A 96 10.27 14.61 1.55
N VAL A 97 10.11 15.92 1.43
CA VAL A 97 9.17 16.70 2.26
C VAL A 97 7.72 16.29 1.97
N GLN A 98 7.36 16.07 0.71
CA GLN A 98 6.02 15.60 0.31
C GLN A 98 5.70 14.24 0.95
N GLY A 99 6.64 13.28 0.93
CA GLY A 99 6.49 11.97 1.56
C GLY A 99 6.44 12.03 3.09
N ALA A 100 7.13 13.02 3.71
CA ALA A 100 7.14 13.19 5.16
C ALA A 100 5.75 13.45 5.76
N GLY A 101 4.80 13.94 4.97
CA GLY A 101 3.41 14.06 5.40
C GLY A 101 2.70 12.70 5.56
N ALA A 102 3.20 11.73 6.29
CA ALA A 102 2.80 10.32 6.37
C ALA A 102 1.47 10.06 7.13
N ILE A 103 0.33 10.55 6.60
CA ILE A 103 -0.98 10.54 7.26
C ILE A 103 -1.80 9.25 7.11
N ALA A 104 -1.32 8.24 6.38
CA ALA A 104 -2.09 7.04 6.08
C ALA A 104 -2.61 6.34 7.36
N ALA A 105 -1.74 6.15 8.35
CA ALA A 105 -2.11 5.55 9.63
C ALA A 105 -3.15 6.39 10.39
N ALA A 106 -3.01 7.72 10.40
CA ALA A 106 -3.95 8.64 11.04
C ALA A 106 -5.34 8.61 10.37
N ILE A 107 -5.39 8.55 9.03
CA ILE A 107 -6.65 8.42 8.28
C ILE A 107 -7.33 7.10 8.60
N MET A 108 -6.60 5.98 8.52
CA MET A 108 -7.18 4.65 8.80
C MET A 108 -7.70 4.55 10.23
N ALA A 109 -6.97 5.11 11.20
CA ALA A 109 -7.44 5.19 12.58
C ALA A 109 -8.70 6.06 12.71
N THR A 110 -8.76 7.20 12.01
CA THR A 110 -9.96 8.06 12.00
C THR A 110 -11.16 7.36 11.39
N VAL A 111 -10.95 6.59 10.32
CA VAL A 111 -11.99 5.74 9.72
C VAL A 111 -12.52 4.73 10.74
N ALA A 112 -11.63 4.09 11.50
CA ALA A 112 -12.02 3.15 12.55
C ALA A 112 -12.81 3.83 13.67
N ASP A 113 -12.34 5.02 14.11
CA ASP A 113 -12.95 5.79 15.22
C ASP A 113 -14.37 6.32 14.87
N LEU A 114 -14.62 6.63 13.59
CA LEU A 114 -15.89 7.18 13.10
C LEU A 114 -16.87 6.12 12.55
N THR A 115 -16.47 4.84 12.55
CA THR A 115 -17.29 3.77 11.96
C THR A 115 -17.70 2.78 13.04
N ARG A 116 -19.00 2.46 13.07
CA ARG A 116 -19.53 1.40 13.94
C ARG A 116 -18.81 0.08 13.63
N GLU A 117 -18.65 -0.73 14.65
CA GLU A 117 -17.84 -1.94 14.59
C GLU A 117 -18.30 -2.90 13.48
N GLU A 118 -19.61 -3.08 13.33
CA GLU A 118 -20.20 -3.96 12.31
C GLU A 118 -19.92 -3.50 10.87
N GLN A 119 -19.69 -2.20 10.69
CA GLN A 119 -19.42 -1.58 9.38
C GLN A 119 -17.95 -1.31 9.13
N ARG A 120 -17.08 -1.45 10.14
CA ARG A 120 -15.65 -1.10 10.07
C ARG A 120 -14.92 -1.87 8.94
N ALA A 121 -15.21 -3.15 8.79
CA ALA A 121 -14.63 -3.96 7.72
C ALA A 121 -15.01 -3.45 6.32
N LYS A 122 -16.28 -3.07 6.13
CA LYS A 122 -16.76 -2.50 4.86
C LYS A 122 -16.14 -1.13 4.59
N ALA A 123 -16.00 -0.30 5.61
CA ALA A 123 -15.38 1.01 5.51
C ALA A 123 -13.90 0.92 5.12
N MET A 124 -13.15 0.02 5.74
CA MET A 124 -11.74 -0.25 5.40
C MET A 124 -11.58 -0.80 3.98
N ALA A 125 -12.48 -1.69 3.56
CA ALA A 125 -12.51 -2.19 2.18
C ALA A 125 -12.79 -1.06 1.16
N ALA A 126 -13.71 -0.15 1.47
CA ALA A 126 -13.99 1.00 0.61
C ALA A 126 -12.78 1.92 0.45
N VAL A 127 -12.03 2.19 1.55
CA VAL A 127 -10.77 2.94 1.47
C VAL A 127 -9.75 2.19 0.62
N GLY A 128 -9.61 0.88 0.79
CA GLY A 128 -8.71 0.06 -0.03
C GLY A 128 -9.06 0.10 -1.52
N MET A 129 -10.35 0.01 -1.89
CA MET A 129 -10.81 0.16 -3.28
C MET A 129 -10.52 1.57 -3.84
N THR A 130 -10.64 2.60 -3.01
CA THR A 130 -10.30 3.97 -3.41
C THR A 130 -8.81 4.09 -3.74
N ILE A 131 -7.92 3.44 -2.99
CA ILE A 131 -6.48 3.42 -3.25
C ILE A 131 -6.19 2.77 -4.61
N GLY A 132 -6.71 1.55 -4.83
CA GLY A 132 -6.52 0.83 -6.09
C GLY A 132 -7.08 1.59 -7.29
N GLY A 133 -8.30 2.14 -7.17
CA GLY A 133 -8.91 2.98 -8.21
C GLY A 133 -8.09 4.25 -8.50
N THR A 134 -7.56 4.90 -7.46
CA THR A 134 -6.70 6.08 -7.63
C THR A 134 -5.39 5.73 -8.35
N PHE A 135 -4.79 4.58 -8.05
CA PHE A 135 -3.60 4.11 -8.76
C PHE A 135 -3.87 3.97 -10.27
N VAL A 136 -4.93 3.23 -10.64
CA VAL A 136 -5.31 3.02 -12.05
C VAL A 136 -5.58 4.36 -12.75
N LEU A 137 -6.40 5.21 -12.12
CA LEU A 137 -6.72 6.55 -12.66
C LEU A 137 -5.46 7.41 -12.82
N SER A 138 -4.54 7.36 -11.87
CA SER A 138 -3.32 8.17 -11.91
C SER A 138 -2.42 7.83 -13.10
N LEU A 139 -2.31 6.56 -13.47
CA LEU A 139 -1.50 6.14 -14.61
C LEU A 139 -2.08 6.62 -15.96
N VAL A 140 -3.39 6.84 -16.02
CA VAL A 140 -4.07 7.37 -17.22
C VAL A 140 -4.13 8.89 -17.20
N VAL A 141 -4.52 9.47 -16.08
CA VAL A 141 -4.71 10.91 -15.92
C VAL A 141 -3.37 11.66 -15.84
N GLY A 142 -2.31 11.01 -15.32
CA GLY A 142 -0.98 11.62 -15.22
C GLY A 142 -0.41 12.08 -16.57
N PRO A 143 -0.33 11.22 -17.59
CA PRO A 143 0.07 11.63 -18.95
C PRO A 143 -0.82 12.73 -19.55
N LEU A 144 -2.14 12.64 -19.38
CA LEU A 144 -3.07 13.67 -19.85
C LEU A 144 -2.81 15.03 -19.20
N LEU A 145 -2.64 15.06 -17.88
CA LEU A 145 -2.29 16.28 -17.15
C LEU A 145 -0.90 16.79 -17.52
N HIS A 146 0.05 15.88 -17.76
CA HIS A 146 1.38 16.27 -18.24
C HIS A 146 1.30 17.03 -19.57
N GLY A 147 0.45 16.58 -20.50
CA GLY A 147 0.23 17.27 -21.77
C GLY A 147 -0.43 18.65 -21.62
N LEU A 148 -1.24 18.87 -20.59
CA LEU A 148 -1.99 20.10 -20.36
C LEU A 148 -1.23 21.14 -19.53
N ILE A 149 -0.62 20.72 -18.43
CA ILE A 149 -0.03 21.60 -17.40
C ILE A 149 1.41 21.24 -17.03
N GLY A 150 1.98 20.21 -17.65
CA GLY A 150 3.32 19.69 -17.31
C GLY A 150 3.41 19.05 -15.93
N VAL A 151 4.57 18.46 -15.61
CA VAL A 151 4.82 17.88 -14.27
C VAL A 151 4.82 18.94 -13.15
N PRO A 152 5.41 20.16 -13.34
CA PRO A 152 5.27 21.22 -12.35
C PRO A 152 3.82 21.59 -12.05
N GLY A 153 2.95 21.64 -13.08
CA GLY A 153 1.51 21.88 -12.92
C GLY A 153 0.81 20.80 -12.11
N ILE A 154 1.20 19.53 -12.27
CA ILE A 154 0.68 18.42 -11.44
C ILE A 154 1.05 18.61 -9.97
N PHE A 155 2.27 19.04 -9.67
CA PHE A 155 2.68 19.35 -8.30
C PHE A 155 1.91 20.54 -7.71
N TRP A 156 1.70 21.63 -8.49
CA TRP A 156 0.87 22.77 -8.07
C TRP A 156 -0.57 22.32 -7.79
N LEU A 157 -1.16 21.54 -8.67
CA LEU A 157 -2.53 21.02 -8.52
C LEU A 157 -2.68 20.19 -7.25
N THR A 158 -1.80 19.22 -7.04
CA THR A 158 -1.86 18.32 -5.86
C THR A 158 -1.60 19.08 -4.58
N GLY A 159 -0.70 20.07 -4.58
CA GLY A 159 -0.45 20.96 -3.44
C GLY A 159 -1.68 21.82 -3.10
N ALA A 160 -2.31 22.44 -4.10
CA ALA A 160 -3.52 23.24 -3.92
C ALA A 160 -4.69 22.38 -3.38
N LEU A 161 -4.89 21.19 -3.94
CA LEU A 161 -5.90 20.24 -3.47
C LEU A 161 -5.65 19.80 -2.03
N ALA A 162 -4.40 19.68 -1.59
CA ALA A 162 -4.08 19.37 -0.19
C ALA A 162 -4.49 20.50 0.76
N ILE A 163 -4.33 21.75 0.36
CA ILE A 163 -4.82 22.91 1.14
C ILE A 163 -6.35 22.92 1.22
N VAL A 164 -7.04 22.67 0.09
CA VAL A 164 -8.50 22.52 0.07
C VAL A 164 -8.95 21.38 0.97
N ALA A 165 -8.21 20.26 0.96
CA ALA A 165 -8.49 19.10 1.82
C ALA A 165 -8.36 19.44 3.33
N ILE A 166 -7.43 20.31 3.72
CA ILE A 166 -7.32 20.82 5.12
C ILE A 166 -8.59 21.61 5.47
N GLY A 167 -9.04 22.51 4.61
CA GLY A 167 -10.29 23.23 4.82
C GLY A 167 -11.50 22.32 4.96
N ALA A 168 -11.62 21.33 4.07
CA ALA A 168 -12.69 20.34 4.11
C ALA A 168 -12.61 19.45 5.38
N LEU A 169 -11.40 19.07 5.82
CA LEU A 169 -11.17 18.30 7.04
C LEU A 169 -11.76 19.01 8.28
N TYR A 170 -11.51 20.31 8.43
CA TYR A 170 -12.02 21.07 9.59
C TYR A 170 -13.50 21.40 9.47
N ARG A 171 -14.02 21.63 8.25
CA ARG A 171 -15.41 22.03 8.01
C ARG A 171 -16.39 20.87 8.12
N PHE A 172 -16.02 19.68 7.64
CA PHE A 172 -16.97 18.58 7.45
C PHE A 172 -16.71 17.35 8.30
N LEU A 173 -15.49 17.14 8.82
CA LEU A 173 -15.20 15.97 9.65
C LEU A 173 -15.63 16.27 11.10
N PRO A 174 -16.44 15.42 11.74
CA PRO A 174 -16.67 15.52 13.19
C PRO A 174 -15.34 15.24 13.92
N THR A 175 -15.18 15.84 15.11
CA THR A 175 -14.01 15.54 15.95
C THR A 175 -14.26 14.20 16.64
N PRO A 176 -13.45 13.15 16.38
CA PRO A 176 -13.61 11.88 17.07
C PRO A 176 -13.45 12.09 18.57
N VAL A 177 -14.29 11.46 19.36
CA VAL A 177 -14.14 11.40 20.81
C VAL A 177 -12.81 10.66 21.08
N ARG A 178 -11.95 11.25 21.88
CA ARG A 178 -10.71 10.59 22.30
C ARG A 178 -11.09 9.40 23.19
N VAL A 179 -11.06 8.21 22.63
CA VAL A 179 -10.98 7.00 23.44
C VAL A 179 -9.53 6.93 23.91
N ALA A 180 -9.33 6.98 25.22
CA ALA A 180 -8.00 6.84 25.79
C ALA A 180 -7.41 5.51 25.30
N ALA A 181 -6.44 5.58 24.40
CA ALA A 181 -5.72 4.39 23.95
C ALA A 181 -5.03 3.82 25.19
N GLY A 182 -5.44 2.64 25.64
CA GLY A 182 -4.77 1.92 26.70
C GLY A 182 -3.27 1.87 26.39
N ARG A 183 -2.39 1.91 27.40
CA ARG A 183 -0.93 1.86 27.26
C ARG A 183 -0.53 0.62 26.45
N ARG A 184 -0.49 0.74 25.12
CA ARG A 184 0.07 -0.29 24.24
C ARG A 184 1.59 -0.25 24.34
N ASP A 185 2.18 -1.37 24.67
CA ASP A 185 3.64 -1.54 24.63
C ASP A 185 4.05 -1.79 23.16
N LEU A 186 4.25 -0.67 22.43
CA LEU A 186 4.63 -0.71 21.01
C LEU A 186 5.86 -1.60 20.76
N ARG A 187 6.87 -1.57 21.65
CA ARG A 187 8.09 -2.39 21.49
C ARG A 187 7.77 -3.87 21.50
N ARG A 188 6.89 -4.30 22.40
CA ARG A 188 6.48 -5.71 22.53
C ARG A 188 5.66 -6.15 21.32
N ASP A 189 4.77 -5.28 20.83
CA ASP A 189 3.92 -5.53 19.68
C ASP A 189 4.73 -5.65 18.40
N PHE A 190 5.63 -4.71 18.12
CA PHE A 190 6.58 -4.79 17.00
C PHE A 190 7.49 -6.02 17.10
N GLY A 191 8.01 -6.34 18.29
CA GLY A 191 8.85 -7.51 18.50
C GLY A 191 8.15 -8.84 18.14
N ARG A 192 6.84 -8.95 18.39
CA ARG A 192 6.04 -10.13 18.01
C ARG A 192 5.86 -10.22 16.49
N ILE A 193 5.57 -9.08 15.82
CA ILE A 193 5.37 -9.03 14.37
C ILE A 193 6.66 -9.39 13.65
N LEU A 194 7.78 -8.80 14.04
CA LEU A 194 9.10 -9.02 13.44
C LEU A 194 9.68 -10.42 13.70
N ARG A 195 9.07 -11.22 14.58
CA ARG A 195 9.41 -12.63 14.79
C ARG A 195 8.50 -13.59 14.03
N ASN A 196 7.41 -13.11 13.46
CA ASN A 196 6.49 -13.95 12.69
C ASN A 196 6.99 -14.11 11.24
N ARG A 197 7.53 -15.30 10.93
CA ARG A 197 8.10 -15.62 9.61
C ARG A 197 7.10 -15.44 8.45
N GLN A 198 5.82 -15.72 8.65
CA GLN A 198 4.80 -15.57 7.62
C GLN A 198 4.51 -14.10 7.32
N LEU A 199 4.42 -13.26 8.36
CA LEU A 199 4.27 -11.80 8.17
C LEU A 199 5.49 -11.19 7.49
N LEU A 200 6.71 -11.54 7.95
CA LEU A 200 7.94 -11.06 7.33
C LEU A 200 8.05 -11.46 5.85
N ALA A 201 7.59 -12.64 5.49
CA ALA A 201 7.59 -13.07 4.09
C ALA A 201 6.60 -12.27 3.23
N LEU A 202 5.44 -11.86 3.79
CA LEU A 202 4.50 -10.97 3.12
C LEU A 202 5.05 -9.54 3.03
N ASP A 203 5.76 -9.07 4.07
CA ASP A 203 6.44 -7.78 4.08
C ASP A 203 7.57 -7.74 3.04
N ALA A 204 8.37 -8.82 2.93
CA ALA A 204 9.35 -8.98 1.86
C ALA A 204 8.69 -9.02 0.47
N GLY A 205 7.53 -9.65 0.36
CA GLY A 205 6.76 -9.73 -0.87
C GLY A 205 6.31 -8.36 -1.37
N ILE A 206 5.68 -7.55 -0.50
CA ILE A 206 5.24 -6.21 -0.89
C ILE A 206 6.43 -5.27 -1.18
N PHE A 207 7.54 -5.43 -0.45
CA PHE A 207 8.79 -4.73 -0.73
C PHE A 207 9.27 -5.02 -2.16
N VAL A 208 9.38 -6.30 -2.55
CA VAL A 208 9.82 -6.70 -3.89
C VAL A 208 8.84 -6.22 -4.96
N LEU A 209 7.52 -6.35 -4.71
CA LEU A 209 6.48 -5.92 -5.65
C LEU A 209 6.61 -4.44 -5.99
N HIS A 210 6.82 -3.57 -4.98
CA HIS A 210 6.96 -2.13 -5.18
C HIS A 210 8.37 -1.73 -5.67
N LEU A 211 9.39 -2.49 -5.30
CA LEU A 211 10.73 -2.33 -5.87
C LEU A 211 10.68 -2.52 -7.39
N VAL A 212 10.11 -3.63 -7.83
CA VAL A 212 10.00 -3.95 -9.27
C VAL A 212 9.16 -2.92 -10.01
N MET A 213 8.00 -2.56 -9.47
CA MET A 213 7.13 -1.53 -10.05
C MET A 213 7.85 -0.19 -10.22
N THR A 214 8.48 0.31 -9.15
CA THR A 214 9.11 1.64 -9.18
C THR A 214 10.35 1.63 -10.06
N ALA A 215 11.16 0.56 -10.04
CA ALA A 215 12.30 0.41 -10.94
C ALA A 215 11.87 0.42 -12.42
N MET A 216 10.79 -0.30 -12.74
CA MET A 216 10.23 -0.29 -14.09
C MET A 216 9.80 1.13 -14.51
N PHE A 217 9.12 1.88 -13.66
CA PHE A 217 8.67 3.24 -13.97
C PHE A 217 9.80 4.27 -14.07
N VAL A 218 11.02 3.98 -13.61
CA VAL A 218 12.21 4.81 -13.91
C VAL A 218 12.54 4.74 -15.40
N VAL A 219 12.37 3.60 -16.04
CA VAL A 219 12.81 3.36 -17.43
C VAL A 219 11.66 3.31 -18.44
N LEU A 220 10.48 2.84 -18.04
CA LEU A 220 9.35 2.61 -18.94
C LEU A 220 8.91 3.85 -19.73
N PRO A 221 8.75 5.06 -19.13
CA PRO A 221 8.40 6.25 -19.90
C PRO A 221 9.47 6.61 -20.92
N LEU A 222 10.73 6.41 -20.61
CA LEU A 222 11.87 6.66 -21.50
C LEU A 222 11.86 5.69 -22.68
N ILE A 223 11.55 4.42 -22.45
CA ILE A 223 11.43 3.39 -23.48
C ILE A 223 10.29 3.72 -24.44
N ILE A 224 9.11 4.09 -23.92
CA ILE A 224 7.95 4.43 -24.76
C ILE A 224 8.26 5.61 -25.68
N VAL A 225 8.95 6.63 -25.20
CA VAL A 225 9.36 7.78 -26.04
C VAL A 225 10.45 7.36 -27.03
N ARG A 226 11.49 6.64 -26.58
CA ARG A 226 12.69 6.37 -27.38
C ARG A 226 12.47 5.28 -28.43
N GLU A 227 11.81 4.19 -28.05
CA GLU A 227 11.67 3.02 -28.91
C GLU A 227 10.38 3.05 -29.74
N LEU A 228 9.30 3.67 -29.21
CA LEU A 228 8.03 3.73 -29.89
C LEU A 228 7.67 5.12 -30.46
N GLY A 229 8.46 6.15 -30.15
CA GLY A 229 8.24 7.52 -30.63
C GLY A 229 6.98 8.19 -30.09
N LEU A 230 6.36 7.66 -29.04
CA LEU A 230 5.14 8.23 -28.45
C LEU A 230 5.47 9.32 -27.45
N ALA A 231 4.86 10.49 -27.59
CA ALA A 231 5.05 11.59 -26.65
C ALA A 231 4.51 11.21 -25.26
N GLY A 232 5.12 11.76 -24.19
CA GLY A 232 4.73 11.47 -22.81
C GLY A 232 3.25 11.72 -22.52
N ALA A 233 2.62 12.69 -23.19
CA ALA A 233 1.20 13.00 -23.09
C ALA A 233 0.30 11.86 -23.62
N ASP A 234 0.80 11.05 -24.56
CA ASP A 234 0.03 10.00 -25.24
C ASP A 234 0.18 8.62 -24.57
N HIS A 235 1.02 8.50 -23.54
CA HIS A 235 1.23 7.24 -22.83
C HIS A 235 -0.04 6.64 -22.24
N TRP A 236 -1.07 7.46 -21.98
CA TRP A 236 -2.38 6.97 -21.53
C TRP A 236 -3.00 5.96 -22.49
N ALA A 237 -2.73 6.07 -23.81
CA ALA A 237 -3.25 5.17 -24.82
C ALA A 237 -2.70 3.74 -24.69
N ILE A 238 -1.50 3.57 -24.07
CA ILE A 238 -0.95 2.28 -23.69
C ILE A 238 -1.47 1.87 -22.31
N TYR A 239 -1.39 2.75 -21.32
CA TYR A 239 -1.71 2.39 -19.94
C TYR A 239 -3.20 2.03 -19.75
N LEU A 240 -4.14 2.76 -20.39
CA LEU A 240 -5.56 2.52 -20.21
C LEU A 240 -5.99 1.09 -20.60
N PRO A 241 -5.76 0.61 -21.83
CA PRO A 241 -6.15 -0.74 -22.21
C PRO A 241 -5.41 -1.82 -21.42
N VAL A 242 -4.11 -1.63 -21.17
CA VAL A 242 -3.29 -2.55 -20.38
C VAL A 242 -3.82 -2.70 -18.96
N MET A 243 -4.17 -1.59 -18.30
CA MET A 243 -4.71 -1.59 -16.95
C MET A 243 -6.11 -2.22 -16.89
N LEU A 244 -6.97 -1.91 -17.86
CA LEU A 244 -8.32 -2.49 -17.91
C LEU A 244 -8.27 -4.02 -18.08
N VAL A 245 -7.49 -4.50 -19.04
CA VAL A 245 -7.32 -5.94 -19.28
C VAL A 245 -6.66 -6.60 -18.09
N GLY A 246 -5.60 -6.01 -17.54
CA GLY A 246 -4.89 -6.54 -16.37
C GLY A 246 -5.81 -6.65 -15.15
N PHE A 247 -6.60 -5.61 -14.88
CA PHE A 247 -7.54 -5.61 -13.76
C PHE A 247 -8.65 -6.66 -13.92
N LEU A 248 -9.20 -6.80 -15.13
CA LEU A 248 -10.20 -7.84 -15.41
C LEU A 248 -9.61 -9.25 -15.29
N ALA A 249 -8.38 -9.44 -15.76
CA ALA A 249 -7.70 -10.73 -15.73
C ALA A 249 -7.39 -11.21 -14.30
N MET A 250 -7.21 -10.32 -13.31
CA MET A 250 -6.94 -10.72 -11.92
C MET A 250 -8.16 -11.36 -11.23
N VAL A 251 -9.41 -10.98 -11.62
CA VAL A 251 -10.62 -11.34 -10.89
C VAL A 251 -10.82 -12.87 -10.76
N PRO A 252 -10.74 -13.69 -11.83
CA PRO A 252 -10.92 -15.13 -11.70
C PRO A 252 -9.88 -15.77 -10.77
N PHE A 253 -8.63 -15.29 -10.76
CA PHE A 253 -7.58 -15.83 -9.89
C PHE A 253 -7.80 -15.44 -8.43
N LEU A 254 -8.28 -14.23 -8.17
CA LEU A 254 -8.65 -13.81 -6.82
C LEU A 254 -9.80 -14.65 -6.26
N VAL A 255 -10.81 -14.95 -7.10
CA VAL A 255 -11.92 -15.85 -6.75
C VAL A 255 -11.41 -17.28 -6.50
N LEU A 256 -10.51 -17.79 -7.36
CA LEU A 256 -9.90 -19.11 -7.22
C LEU A 256 -9.13 -19.24 -5.92
N ALA A 257 -8.29 -18.23 -5.57
CA ALA A 257 -7.53 -18.20 -4.33
C ALA A 257 -8.45 -18.33 -3.09
N ASN A 258 -9.53 -17.55 -3.07
CA ASN A 258 -10.46 -17.52 -1.93
C ASN A 258 -11.36 -18.78 -1.85
N ARG A 259 -11.93 -19.26 -2.97
CA ARG A 259 -12.84 -20.41 -2.97
C ARG A 259 -12.16 -21.75 -2.70
N ARG A 260 -10.95 -21.93 -3.22
CA ARG A 260 -10.21 -23.19 -3.10
C ARG A 260 -9.11 -23.16 -2.03
N HIS A 261 -8.99 -22.06 -1.25
CA HIS A 261 -7.96 -21.87 -0.22
C HIS A 261 -6.53 -22.13 -0.75
N ARG A 262 -6.26 -21.82 -2.04
CA ARG A 262 -4.96 -22.02 -2.69
C ARG A 262 -4.17 -20.71 -2.80
N HIS A 263 -4.07 -19.99 -1.69
CA HIS A 263 -3.45 -18.65 -1.68
C HIS A 263 -1.98 -18.69 -2.08
N ARG A 264 -1.21 -19.67 -1.61
CA ARG A 264 0.19 -19.84 -1.98
C ARG A 264 0.39 -20.16 -3.45
N ALA A 265 -0.40 -21.10 -3.99
CA ALA A 265 -0.28 -21.48 -5.39
C ALA A 265 -0.62 -20.33 -6.34
N VAL A 266 -1.69 -19.57 -6.04
CA VAL A 266 -2.08 -18.39 -6.83
C VAL A 266 -1.04 -17.29 -6.72
N MET A 267 -0.48 -17.05 -5.52
CA MET A 267 0.59 -16.08 -5.31
C MET A 267 1.86 -16.49 -6.08
N ALA A 268 2.29 -17.75 -5.98
CA ALA A 268 3.45 -18.25 -6.73
C ALA A 268 3.27 -18.13 -8.24
N GLY A 269 2.07 -18.47 -8.75
CA GLY A 269 1.73 -18.30 -10.17
C GLY A 269 1.78 -16.84 -10.60
N ALA A 270 1.25 -15.92 -9.80
CA ALA A 270 1.32 -14.49 -10.10
C ALA A 270 2.76 -13.95 -10.11
N ILE A 271 3.60 -14.37 -9.15
CA ILE A 271 5.03 -13.99 -9.12
C ILE A 271 5.75 -14.54 -10.36
N ALA A 272 5.48 -15.78 -10.76
CA ALA A 272 6.06 -16.37 -11.97
C ALA A 272 5.62 -15.58 -13.23
N VAL A 273 4.37 -15.16 -13.32
CA VAL A 273 3.86 -14.31 -14.42
C VAL A 273 4.55 -12.93 -14.39
N LEU A 274 4.77 -12.32 -13.21
CA LEU A 274 5.55 -11.09 -13.11
C LEU A 274 6.98 -11.26 -13.61
N ALA A 275 7.66 -12.35 -13.24
CA ALA A 275 9.02 -12.64 -13.69
C ALA A 275 9.05 -12.84 -15.21
N LEU A 276 8.08 -13.59 -15.76
CA LEU A 276 7.94 -13.73 -17.21
C LEU A 276 7.68 -12.39 -17.90
N ALA A 277 6.85 -11.53 -17.32
CA ALA A 277 6.58 -10.19 -17.86
C ALA A 277 7.87 -9.35 -17.95
N GLN A 278 8.75 -9.41 -16.92
CA GLN A 278 10.04 -8.72 -16.97
C GLN A 278 10.93 -9.26 -18.10
N LEU A 279 10.98 -10.58 -18.27
CA LEU A 279 11.77 -11.20 -19.36
C LEU A 279 11.21 -10.82 -20.75
N LEU A 280 9.88 -10.79 -20.90
CA LEU A 280 9.25 -10.32 -22.13
C LEU A 280 9.57 -8.85 -22.41
N LEU A 281 9.66 -8.02 -21.39
CA LEU A 281 10.06 -6.61 -21.54
C LEU A 281 11.53 -6.46 -21.96
N VAL A 282 12.46 -7.33 -21.49
CA VAL A 282 13.83 -7.33 -21.99
C VAL A 282 13.88 -7.50 -23.51
N PHE A 283 13.15 -8.48 -24.04
CA PHE A 283 13.25 -8.84 -25.46
C PHE A 283 12.22 -8.15 -26.34
N GLY A 284 11.12 -7.63 -25.75
CA GLY A 284 9.98 -7.10 -26.50
C GLY A 284 9.80 -5.58 -26.42
N GLN A 285 10.60 -4.85 -25.60
CA GLN A 285 10.42 -3.41 -25.37
C GLN A 285 10.54 -2.53 -26.61
N GLN A 286 11.22 -3.00 -27.66
CA GLN A 286 11.38 -2.29 -28.92
C GLN A 286 10.14 -2.40 -29.85
N SER A 287 9.16 -3.18 -29.48
CA SER A 287 7.93 -3.40 -30.25
C SER A 287 6.72 -3.04 -29.40
N LEU A 288 5.74 -2.34 -30.01
CA LEU A 288 4.50 -1.99 -29.35
C LEU A 288 3.78 -3.25 -28.82
N TYR A 289 3.73 -4.32 -29.60
CA TYR A 289 3.08 -5.57 -29.20
C TYR A 289 3.79 -6.23 -28.02
N GLY A 290 5.12 -6.31 -28.07
CA GLY A 290 5.94 -6.87 -26.97
C GLY A 290 5.76 -6.08 -25.68
N LEU A 291 5.80 -4.74 -25.78
CA LEU A 291 5.58 -3.85 -24.63
C LEU A 291 4.17 -4.03 -24.05
N VAL A 292 3.13 -3.99 -24.89
CA VAL A 292 1.72 -4.10 -24.45
C VAL A 292 1.47 -5.48 -23.81
N ILE A 293 1.96 -6.56 -24.38
CA ILE A 293 1.83 -7.91 -23.81
C ILE A 293 2.54 -7.99 -22.45
N GLY A 294 3.82 -7.56 -22.40
CA GLY A 294 4.61 -7.55 -21.18
C GLY A 294 3.95 -6.74 -20.06
N LEU A 295 3.48 -5.53 -20.36
CA LEU A 295 2.78 -4.68 -19.40
C LEU A 295 1.42 -5.26 -18.98
N THR A 296 0.67 -5.89 -19.88
CA THR A 296 -0.61 -6.51 -19.54
C THR A 296 -0.42 -7.65 -18.55
N LEU A 297 0.55 -8.52 -18.79
CA LEU A 297 0.92 -9.58 -17.85
C LEU A 297 1.41 -9.03 -16.51
N PHE A 298 2.26 -7.99 -16.57
CA PHE A 298 2.75 -7.32 -15.38
C PHE A 298 1.59 -6.78 -14.52
N PHE A 299 0.70 -5.96 -15.09
CA PHE A 299 -0.37 -5.34 -14.32
C PHE A 299 -1.45 -6.33 -13.89
N ALA A 300 -1.71 -7.40 -14.63
CA ALA A 300 -2.61 -8.47 -14.20
C ALA A 300 -2.08 -9.15 -12.93
N ALA A 301 -0.83 -9.55 -12.93
CA ALA A 301 -0.20 -10.22 -11.79
C ALA A 301 0.07 -9.25 -10.63
N PHE A 302 0.49 -8.01 -10.91
CA PHE A 302 0.68 -6.94 -9.93
C PHE A 302 -0.63 -6.65 -9.18
N SER A 303 -1.74 -6.40 -9.89
CA SER A 303 -3.03 -6.09 -9.29
C SER A 303 -3.56 -7.25 -8.43
N LEU A 304 -3.35 -8.49 -8.87
CA LEU A 304 -3.71 -9.68 -8.11
C LEU A 304 -2.94 -9.76 -6.79
N LEU A 305 -1.62 -9.55 -6.81
CA LEU A 305 -0.78 -9.57 -5.61
C LEU A 305 -1.06 -8.38 -4.70
N GLU A 306 -1.28 -7.19 -5.25
CA GLU A 306 -1.63 -5.98 -4.50
C GLU A 306 -2.97 -6.14 -3.75
N ALA A 307 -3.93 -6.88 -4.31
CA ALA A 307 -5.18 -7.21 -3.63
C ALA A 307 -5.02 -8.34 -2.60
N GLN A 308 -4.17 -9.33 -2.88
CA GLN A 308 -4.04 -10.54 -2.06
C GLN A 308 -3.16 -10.33 -0.83
N LEU A 309 -2.01 -9.66 -0.96
CA LEU A 309 -1.03 -9.50 0.11
C LEU A 309 -1.59 -8.80 1.36
N PRO A 310 -2.23 -7.62 1.28
CA PRO A 310 -2.76 -6.96 2.47
C PRO A 310 -3.90 -7.74 3.12
N SER A 311 -4.69 -8.49 2.32
CA SER A 311 -5.71 -9.41 2.83
C SER A 311 -5.08 -10.52 3.67
N LEU A 312 -3.97 -11.11 3.21
CA LEU A 312 -3.23 -12.13 3.94
C LEU A 312 -2.62 -11.57 5.24
N VAL A 313 -1.97 -10.41 5.19
CA VAL A 313 -1.43 -9.73 6.38
C VAL A 313 -2.54 -9.51 7.42
N SER A 314 -3.68 -8.97 7.00
CA SER A 314 -4.83 -8.72 7.89
C SER A 314 -5.38 -9.99 8.55
N ARG A 315 -5.32 -11.14 7.86
CA ARG A 315 -5.80 -12.43 8.38
C ARG A 315 -4.78 -13.14 9.26
N LEU A 316 -3.48 -13.03 8.94
CA LEU A 316 -2.40 -13.67 9.68
C LEU A 316 -1.95 -12.87 10.91
N ALA A 317 -2.11 -11.55 10.89
CA ALA A 317 -1.75 -10.70 12.02
C ALA A 317 -2.56 -11.08 13.27
N PRO A 318 -1.93 -11.10 14.46
CA PRO A 318 -2.63 -11.28 15.73
C PRO A 318 -3.75 -10.24 15.90
N ALA A 319 -4.88 -10.64 16.47
CA ALA A 319 -6.06 -9.78 16.58
C ALA A 319 -5.75 -8.45 17.29
N ALA A 320 -4.97 -8.49 18.38
CA ALA A 320 -4.57 -7.33 19.16
C ALA A 320 -3.58 -6.39 18.42
N ASN A 321 -2.80 -6.91 17.43
CA ASN A 321 -1.66 -6.21 16.84
C ASN A 321 -1.83 -5.94 15.33
N LYS A 322 -3.06 -6.04 14.83
CA LYS A 322 -3.37 -5.92 13.40
C LYS A 322 -2.94 -4.56 12.80
N GLY A 323 -3.13 -3.47 13.55
CA GLY A 323 -2.71 -2.14 13.12
C GLY A 323 -1.19 -2.01 12.97
N ALA A 324 -0.43 -2.57 13.93
CA ALA A 324 1.03 -2.57 13.88
C ALA A 324 1.55 -3.44 12.70
N ALA A 325 0.94 -4.61 12.45
CA ALA A 325 1.30 -5.46 11.31
C ALA A 325 1.07 -4.75 9.97
N ILE A 326 -0.07 -4.07 9.79
CA ILE A 326 -0.34 -3.26 8.60
C ILE A 326 0.65 -2.09 8.49
N GLY A 327 1.06 -1.49 9.62
CA GLY A 327 2.08 -0.44 9.64
C GLY A 327 3.43 -0.91 9.13
N VAL A 328 3.93 -2.07 9.60
CA VAL A 328 5.19 -2.68 9.12
C VAL A 328 5.09 -3.02 7.63
N TYR A 329 3.99 -3.65 7.22
CA TYR A 329 3.71 -3.97 5.83
C TYR A 329 3.75 -2.74 4.91
N SER A 330 3.08 -1.64 5.30
CA SER A 330 3.11 -0.40 4.53
C SER A 330 4.49 0.26 4.51
N SER A 331 5.25 0.19 5.62
CA SER A 331 6.64 0.67 5.63
C SER A 331 7.51 -0.14 4.68
N ALA A 332 7.37 -1.48 4.64
CA ALA A 332 8.05 -2.34 3.68
C ALA A 332 7.68 -1.99 2.22
N GLN A 333 6.41 -1.72 1.94
CA GLN A 333 5.91 -1.27 0.64
C GLN A 333 6.63 0.00 0.16
N PHE A 334 6.69 1.03 0.99
CA PHE A 334 7.33 2.31 0.63
C PHE A 334 8.86 2.22 0.58
N LEU A 335 9.48 1.38 1.42
CA LEU A 335 10.92 1.07 1.31
C LEU A 335 11.22 0.35 0.00
N GLY A 336 10.34 -0.55 -0.45
CA GLY A 336 10.44 -1.18 -1.76
C GLY A 336 10.42 -0.16 -2.89
N ALA A 337 9.49 0.81 -2.84
CA ALA A 337 9.42 1.89 -3.83
C ALA A 337 10.70 2.76 -3.83
N PHE A 338 11.26 3.07 -2.65
CA PHE A 338 12.53 3.78 -2.54
C PHE A 338 13.69 2.97 -3.16
N ALA A 339 13.81 1.70 -2.77
CA ALA A 339 14.87 0.82 -3.28
C ALA A 339 14.74 0.63 -4.80
N GLY A 340 13.52 0.46 -5.31
CA GLY A 340 13.24 0.32 -6.74
C GLY A 340 13.62 1.56 -7.53
N GLY A 341 13.25 2.75 -7.06
CA GLY A 341 13.67 4.00 -7.70
C GLY A 341 15.19 4.14 -7.74
N THR A 342 15.84 3.95 -6.60
CA THR A 342 17.30 4.12 -6.47
C THR A 342 18.07 3.08 -7.30
N LEU A 343 17.73 1.78 -7.17
CA LEU A 343 18.39 0.70 -7.92
C LEU A 343 18.07 0.77 -9.41
N GLY A 344 16.81 1.08 -9.77
CA GLY A 344 16.40 1.27 -11.16
C GLY A 344 17.18 2.39 -11.84
N GLY A 345 17.30 3.54 -11.17
CA GLY A 345 18.12 4.64 -11.67
C GLY A 345 19.62 4.32 -11.78
N LEU A 346 20.17 3.65 -10.75
CA LEU A 346 21.57 3.22 -10.76
C LEU A 346 21.86 2.27 -11.92
N LEU A 347 21.08 1.20 -12.04
CA LEU A 347 21.28 0.17 -13.07
C LEU A 347 21.05 0.71 -14.47
N HIS A 348 20.03 1.56 -14.65
CA HIS A 348 19.85 2.24 -15.93
C HIS A 348 21.07 3.09 -16.31
N GLY A 349 21.65 3.82 -15.36
CA GLY A 349 22.82 4.64 -15.61
C GLY A 349 24.10 3.86 -15.95
N VAL A 350 24.26 2.65 -15.39
CA VAL A 350 25.47 1.85 -15.55
C VAL A 350 25.37 0.85 -16.71
N ALA A 351 24.20 0.22 -16.89
CA ALA A 351 24.03 -0.93 -17.78
C ALA A 351 22.77 -0.87 -18.67
N GLY A 352 22.08 0.30 -18.71
CA GLY A 352 20.95 0.54 -19.61
C GLY A 352 19.62 -0.05 -19.13
N PHE A 353 18.62 -0.05 -20.03
CA PHE A 353 17.24 -0.44 -19.72
C PHE A 353 17.12 -1.92 -19.32
N ASP A 354 17.80 -2.80 -20.05
CA ASP A 354 17.71 -4.25 -19.84
C ASP A 354 18.14 -4.67 -18.43
N ALA A 355 19.16 -4.01 -17.87
CA ALA A 355 19.67 -4.31 -16.54
C ALA A 355 18.60 -4.12 -15.45
N VAL A 356 17.68 -3.16 -15.63
CA VAL A 356 16.57 -2.93 -14.70
C VAL A 356 15.59 -4.10 -14.73
N PHE A 357 15.22 -4.59 -15.90
CA PHE A 357 14.32 -5.73 -16.06
C PHE A 357 14.95 -7.04 -15.59
N TRP A 358 16.25 -7.25 -15.87
CA TRP A 358 16.99 -8.42 -15.36
C TRP A 358 17.05 -8.43 -13.82
N MET A 359 17.35 -7.29 -13.21
CA MET A 359 17.33 -7.17 -11.75
C MET A 359 15.91 -7.46 -11.20
N ALA A 360 14.89 -6.90 -11.84
CA ALA A 360 13.49 -7.12 -11.43
C ALA A 360 13.12 -8.62 -11.55
N ALA A 361 13.46 -9.28 -12.65
CA ALA A 361 13.25 -10.72 -12.83
C ALA A 361 13.98 -11.54 -11.76
N GLY A 362 15.24 -11.22 -11.45
CA GLY A 362 16.03 -11.87 -10.40
C GLY A 362 15.40 -11.74 -9.02
N MET A 363 14.92 -10.53 -8.64
CA MET A 363 14.24 -10.29 -7.38
C MET A 363 12.91 -11.06 -7.28
N LEU A 364 12.18 -11.16 -8.39
CA LEU A 364 10.94 -11.94 -8.45
C LEU A 364 11.20 -13.44 -8.33
N VAL A 365 12.27 -13.96 -8.93
CA VAL A 365 12.67 -15.37 -8.77
C VAL A 365 13.05 -15.66 -7.30
N LEU A 366 13.82 -14.79 -6.66
CA LEU A 366 14.13 -14.92 -5.23
C LEU A 366 12.87 -14.92 -4.37
N TRP A 367 11.91 -14.04 -4.66
CA TRP A 367 10.63 -14.02 -3.96
C TRP A 367 9.80 -15.28 -4.24
N LEU A 368 9.79 -15.79 -5.47
CA LEU A 368 9.12 -17.04 -5.83
C LEU A 368 9.67 -18.21 -5.02
N VAL A 369 11.00 -18.34 -4.95
CA VAL A 369 11.66 -19.37 -4.14
C VAL A 369 11.23 -19.25 -2.67
N LEU A 370 11.25 -18.05 -2.11
CA LEU A 370 10.79 -17.81 -0.74
C LEU A 370 9.35 -18.30 -0.53
N VAL A 371 8.43 -17.95 -1.44
CA VAL A 371 7.02 -18.34 -1.33
C VAL A 371 6.83 -19.87 -1.43
N LEU A 372 7.60 -20.52 -2.29
CA LEU A 372 7.54 -21.98 -2.44
C LEU A 372 8.06 -22.75 -1.21
N THR A 373 8.94 -22.13 -0.39
CA THR A 373 9.42 -22.73 0.86
C THR A 373 8.47 -22.55 2.05
N LEU A 374 7.48 -21.64 1.93
CA LEU A 374 6.54 -21.38 3.01
C LEU A 374 5.39 -22.40 3.03
N PRO A 375 4.87 -22.76 4.22
CA PRO A 375 3.64 -23.53 4.31
C PRO A 375 2.43 -22.75 3.78
N GLU A 376 1.37 -23.47 3.38
CA GLU A 376 0.11 -22.83 3.01
C GLU A 376 -0.41 -22.01 4.20
N PRO A 377 -0.80 -20.74 4.00
CA PRO A 377 -1.31 -19.90 5.08
C PRO A 377 -2.59 -20.49 5.69
N GLN A 378 -2.58 -20.78 6.98
CA GLN A 378 -3.79 -21.14 7.70
C GLN A 378 -4.58 -19.86 7.98
N LEU A 379 -5.56 -19.59 7.16
CA LEU A 379 -6.37 -18.38 7.27
C LEU A 379 -7.49 -18.58 8.28
N LEU A 380 -7.32 -17.95 9.43
CA LEU A 380 -8.34 -17.86 10.46
C LEU A 380 -9.25 -16.66 10.17
N ALA A 381 -10.56 -16.86 10.32
CA ALA A 381 -11.50 -15.76 10.26
C ALA A 381 -11.43 -14.95 11.56
N SER A 382 -11.50 -13.62 11.45
CA SER A 382 -11.68 -12.78 12.66
C SER A 382 -13.17 -12.74 13.02
N HIS A 383 -13.49 -13.06 14.26
CA HIS A 383 -14.84 -12.98 14.81
C HIS A 383 -14.80 -12.13 16.06
N GLN A 384 -15.86 -11.35 16.29
CA GLN A 384 -15.97 -10.45 17.44
C GLN A 384 -17.26 -10.77 18.18
N ILE A 385 -17.18 -10.80 19.50
CA ILE A 385 -18.31 -11.06 20.36
C ILE A 385 -18.36 -9.96 21.40
N ASN A 386 -19.54 -9.35 21.58
CA ASN A 386 -19.76 -8.47 22.71
C ASN A 386 -19.93 -9.33 23.96
N VAL A 387 -19.04 -9.13 24.94
CA VAL A 387 -19.03 -9.88 26.20
C VAL A 387 -19.39 -9.00 27.40
N GLY A 388 -19.77 -7.74 27.13
CA GLY A 388 -20.08 -6.75 28.16
C GLY A 388 -18.85 -6.28 28.94
N ASN A 389 -19.08 -5.35 29.87
CA ASN A 389 -18.02 -4.80 30.71
C ASN A 389 -17.40 -5.89 31.60
N GLN A 390 -16.10 -6.06 31.49
CA GLN A 390 -15.34 -7.06 32.24
C GLN A 390 -14.27 -6.38 33.08
N SER A 391 -14.01 -6.90 34.29
CA SER A 391 -12.78 -6.53 34.99
C SER A 391 -11.57 -7.18 34.31
N PRO A 392 -10.35 -6.65 34.47
CA PRO A 392 -9.14 -7.24 33.84
C PRO A 392 -8.95 -8.73 34.16
N GLY A 393 -9.28 -9.15 35.39
CA GLY A 393 -9.19 -10.53 35.80
C GLY A 393 -10.28 -11.42 35.18
N GLN A 394 -11.49 -10.90 34.99
CA GLN A 394 -12.58 -11.60 34.30
C GLN A 394 -12.29 -11.73 32.80
N ALA A 395 -11.76 -10.68 32.19
CA ALA A 395 -11.37 -10.67 30.77
C ALA A 395 -10.32 -11.76 30.48
N ALA A 396 -9.29 -11.90 31.33
CA ALA A 396 -8.28 -12.93 31.17
C ALA A 396 -8.86 -14.36 31.27
N ARG A 397 -9.73 -14.62 32.26
CA ARG A 397 -10.41 -15.92 32.42
C ARG A 397 -11.36 -16.22 31.27
N LEU A 398 -12.06 -15.19 30.76
CA LEU A 398 -12.96 -15.34 29.62
C LEU A 398 -12.19 -15.64 28.33
N ALA A 399 -11.05 -14.98 28.09
CA ALA A 399 -10.17 -15.27 26.97
C ALA A 399 -9.67 -16.74 27.01
N GLU A 400 -9.30 -17.25 28.19
CA GLU A 400 -8.89 -18.65 28.35
C GLU A 400 -10.05 -19.62 28.06
N ARG A 401 -11.26 -19.33 28.53
CA ARG A 401 -12.46 -20.15 28.25
C ARG A 401 -12.81 -20.15 26.76
N LEU A 402 -12.77 -18.99 26.10
CA LEU A 402 -13.01 -18.84 24.68
C LEU A 402 -11.97 -19.61 23.84
N SER A 403 -10.70 -19.62 24.27
CA SER A 403 -9.64 -20.36 23.59
C SER A 403 -9.81 -21.90 23.67
N ARG A 404 -10.65 -22.39 24.57
CA ARG A 404 -10.98 -23.83 24.68
C ARG A 404 -12.14 -24.26 23.79
N VAL A 405 -12.85 -23.32 23.17
CA VAL A 405 -13.94 -23.63 22.23
C VAL A 405 -13.36 -24.26 20.96
N PRO A 406 -13.86 -25.41 20.49
CA PRO A 406 -13.40 -26.03 19.26
C PRO A 406 -13.51 -25.06 18.08
N GLY A 407 -12.39 -24.88 17.36
CA GLY A 407 -12.29 -23.95 16.23
C GLY A 407 -11.87 -22.51 16.61
N VAL A 408 -11.69 -22.19 17.88
CA VAL A 408 -11.08 -20.92 18.32
C VAL A 408 -9.58 -21.13 18.49
N ALA A 409 -8.79 -20.49 17.63
CA ALA A 409 -7.33 -20.57 17.65
C ALA A 409 -6.68 -19.49 18.54
N GLU A 410 -7.31 -18.32 18.65
CA GLU A 410 -6.86 -17.22 19.49
C GLU A 410 -8.08 -16.46 20.03
N ALA A 411 -8.05 -16.10 21.29
CA ALA A 411 -9.04 -15.24 21.92
C ALA A 411 -8.36 -14.12 22.72
N VAL A 412 -8.77 -12.89 22.49
CA VAL A 412 -8.32 -11.71 23.23
C VAL A 412 -9.56 -10.95 23.68
N VAL A 413 -9.70 -10.76 24.99
CA VAL A 413 -10.82 -9.99 25.58
C VAL A 413 -10.26 -8.63 26.02
N VAL A 414 -10.82 -7.56 25.47
CA VAL A 414 -10.47 -6.19 25.84
C VAL A 414 -11.52 -5.71 26.84
N ALA A 415 -11.12 -5.65 28.10
CA ALA A 415 -12.02 -5.35 29.21
C ALA A 415 -12.70 -3.97 29.07
N GLU A 416 -11.94 -2.97 28.63
CA GLU A 416 -12.38 -1.58 28.45
C GLU A 416 -13.42 -1.41 27.30
N GLU A 417 -13.36 -2.31 26.30
CA GLU A 417 -14.25 -2.28 25.14
C GLU A 417 -15.45 -3.22 25.32
N GLY A 418 -15.42 -4.12 26.31
CA GLY A 418 -16.42 -5.16 26.49
C GLY A 418 -16.49 -6.17 25.34
N MET A 419 -15.39 -6.30 24.58
CA MET A 419 -15.33 -7.07 23.34
C MET A 419 -14.32 -8.22 23.43
N ALA A 420 -14.69 -9.37 22.90
CA ALA A 420 -13.80 -10.49 22.65
C ALA A 420 -13.45 -10.56 21.16
N TYR A 421 -12.17 -10.50 20.84
CA TYR A 421 -11.60 -10.64 19.50
C TYR A 421 -11.09 -12.05 19.33
N LEU A 422 -11.66 -12.79 18.39
CA LEU A 422 -11.36 -14.21 18.18
C LEU A 422 -10.75 -14.41 16.80
N LYS A 423 -9.80 -15.35 16.72
CA LYS A 423 -9.36 -15.97 15.47
C LYS A 423 -9.94 -17.38 15.43
N ILE A 424 -10.77 -17.65 14.43
CA ILE A 424 -11.53 -18.89 14.34
C ILE A 424 -11.24 -19.63 13.03
N ASP A 425 -11.13 -20.95 13.11
CA ASP A 425 -11.24 -21.81 11.94
C ASP A 425 -12.74 -22.10 11.68
N ALA A 426 -13.30 -21.41 10.69
CA ALA A 426 -14.72 -21.50 10.36
C ALA A 426 -15.19 -22.92 9.95
N ARG A 427 -14.24 -23.83 9.65
CA ARG A 427 -14.54 -25.22 9.24
C ARG A 427 -14.79 -26.13 10.45
N VAL A 428 -14.23 -25.77 11.61
CA VAL A 428 -14.24 -26.60 12.83
C VAL A 428 -15.00 -25.90 13.96
N LEU A 429 -15.42 -24.64 13.77
CA LEU A 429 -16.01 -23.81 14.80
C LEU A 429 -17.35 -24.36 15.30
N ASP A 430 -17.43 -24.60 16.60
CA ASP A 430 -18.68 -24.83 17.30
C ASP A 430 -19.39 -23.50 17.60
N LYS A 431 -20.23 -23.08 16.67
CA LYS A 431 -20.98 -21.81 16.78
C LYS A 431 -21.93 -21.77 17.97
N LYS A 432 -22.59 -22.90 18.27
CA LYS A 432 -23.54 -22.97 19.39
C LYS A 432 -22.85 -22.77 20.75
N HIS A 433 -21.66 -23.33 20.88
CA HIS A 433 -20.87 -23.15 22.09
C HIS A 433 -20.33 -21.72 22.20
N LEU A 434 -20.01 -21.09 21.08
CA LEU A 434 -19.51 -19.71 21.04
C LEU A 434 -20.59 -18.68 21.40
N GLU A 435 -21.83 -18.90 20.94
CA GLU A 435 -22.98 -18.01 21.22
C GLU A 435 -23.33 -17.91 22.73
N GLN A 436 -22.97 -18.90 23.52
CA GLN A 436 -23.18 -18.90 24.97
C GLN A 436 -22.33 -17.84 25.70
N PHE A 437 -21.28 -17.32 25.06
CA PHE A 437 -20.40 -16.29 25.64
C PHE A 437 -20.81 -14.87 25.25
N GLY A 438 -21.74 -14.70 24.29
CA GLY A 438 -22.28 -13.39 23.93
C GLY A 438 -23.21 -12.89 25.03
N SER A 439 -23.03 -11.63 25.48
CA SER A 439 -24.05 -10.97 26.26
C SER A 439 -25.27 -10.76 25.36
N SER A 440 -26.37 -11.42 25.65
CA SER A 440 -27.67 -11.05 25.09
C SER A 440 -27.94 -9.58 25.41
N VAL A 441 -27.99 -8.75 24.36
CA VAL A 441 -28.50 -7.37 24.45
C VAL A 441 -29.99 -7.41 24.41
#